data_b705c611501a2735ed3816f50c392a02
#
_entry.id   b705c611501a2735ed3816f50c392a02
#
_cell.length_a   1.000
_cell.length_b   1.000
_cell.length_c   1.000
_cell.angle_alpha   90.00
_cell.angle_beta   90.00
_cell.angle_gamma   90.00
#
_symmetry.space_group_name_H-M   'P 1'
#
loop_
_entity.id
_entity.type
_entity.pdbx_description
1 polymer ?
#
loop_
_entity_poly.entity_id
_entity_poly.type
_entity_poly.pdbx_seq_one_letter_code
_entity_poly.pdbx_strand_id
1 'polypeptide(L)'
;GGGAGGYRSSIATDSYSGANSSLESTIDLGKGTYTVTVGGGVGAGGTGGSNGGDSTFHTVTSLGGGGGARFGSQTGKVGGSGGGPKGGNSQHYNDRGAGTANQGFEGGTGQSCKGGGGGGAASSGSNANGGSGLSSYASGSSVTYAKGGKGAGSDENCQTESGNTGNGSAGCKGGAAVASADGIVIVRYAA
;
A
#
# COMPACT_ATOMS: atom_id res chain seq x y z
N GLY A 1 -7.14 -8.23 -0.83
CA GLY A 1 -5.90 -7.60 -1.30
C GLY A 1 -5.17 -6.88 -0.18
N GLY A 2 -3.87 -6.80 -0.27
CA GLY A 2 -3.05 -6.02 0.65
C GLY A 2 -3.14 -4.52 0.34
N GLY A 3 -3.04 -3.69 1.37
CA GLY A 3 -2.87 -2.25 1.23
C GLY A 3 -1.48 -1.89 0.70
N ALA A 4 -1.38 -0.74 0.06
CA ALA A 4 -0.10 -0.17 -0.33
C ALA A 4 0.71 0.34 0.86
N GLY A 5 2.01 0.48 0.71
CA GLY A 5 2.83 1.28 1.61
C GLY A 5 2.37 2.73 1.67
N GLY A 6 2.68 3.41 2.76
CA GLY A 6 2.41 4.83 2.91
C GLY A 6 3.15 5.63 1.84
N TYR A 7 2.49 6.64 1.29
CA TYR A 7 3.10 7.56 0.32
C TYR A 7 3.33 8.92 1.00
N ARG A 8 4.53 9.45 0.88
CA ARG A 8 4.90 10.77 1.40
C ARG A 8 5.71 11.52 0.36
N SER A 9 5.36 12.76 0.06
CA SER A 9 6.05 13.58 -0.94
C SER A 9 6.14 15.04 -0.53
N SER A 10 7.32 15.62 -0.77
CA SER A 10 7.59 17.06 -0.73
C SER A 10 7.96 17.61 -2.11
N ILE A 11 7.77 16.83 -3.17
CA ILE A 11 8.15 17.18 -4.54
C ILE A 11 7.17 18.21 -5.10
N ALA A 12 7.63 19.41 -5.39
CA ALA A 12 6.78 20.54 -5.81
C ALA A 12 5.98 20.29 -7.10
N THR A 13 6.39 19.33 -7.93
CA THR A 13 5.66 18.95 -9.15
C THR A 13 4.58 17.90 -8.92
N ASP A 14 4.51 17.30 -7.73
CA ASP A 14 3.45 16.39 -7.35
C ASP A 14 2.21 17.20 -6.95
N SER A 15 1.02 16.65 -7.19
CA SER A 15 -0.23 17.33 -6.82
C SER A 15 -0.57 17.16 -5.35
N TYR A 16 -0.21 16.00 -4.77
CA TYR A 16 -0.59 15.61 -3.42
C TYR A 16 0.48 14.72 -2.79
N SER A 17 0.51 14.70 -1.45
CA SER A 17 1.07 13.62 -0.65
C SER A 17 0.02 12.54 -0.39
N GLY A 18 0.34 11.53 0.41
CA GLY A 18 -0.54 10.39 0.66
C GLY A 18 -1.90 10.79 1.24
N ALA A 19 -2.91 9.99 0.97
CA ALA A 19 -4.31 10.27 1.32
C ALA A 19 -4.82 11.62 0.76
N ASN A 20 -4.29 12.04 -0.39
CA ASN A 20 -4.57 13.33 -1.03
C ASN A 20 -4.33 14.54 -0.10
N SER A 21 -3.44 14.40 0.85
CA SER A 21 -3.03 15.50 1.72
C SER A 21 -2.13 16.51 0.98
N SER A 22 -1.93 17.68 1.58
CA SER A 22 -0.93 18.63 1.10
C SER A 22 0.44 18.00 1.03
N LEU A 23 1.29 18.51 0.14
CA LEU A 23 2.70 18.14 0.09
C LEU A 23 3.36 18.45 1.44
N GLU A 24 4.31 17.61 1.80
CA GLU A 24 5.08 17.80 3.02
C GLU A 24 6.14 18.88 2.85
N SER A 25 6.60 19.43 3.97
CA SER A 25 7.71 20.37 3.95
C SER A 25 8.99 19.69 3.50
N THR A 26 9.85 20.44 2.83
CA THR A 26 11.21 19.99 2.53
C THR A 26 12.02 19.82 3.83
N ILE A 27 13.00 18.94 3.78
CA ILE A 27 13.89 18.69 4.92
C ILE A 27 15.21 19.41 4.66
N ASP A 28 15.60 20.30 5.57
CA ASP A 28 16.91 20.92 5.53
C ASP A 28 17.93 19.97 6.18
N LEU A 29 18.89 19.52 5.38
CA LEU A 29 19.93 18.61 5.80
C LEU A 29 21.28 19.33 5.79
N GLY A 30 21.94 19.35 6.94
CA GLY A 30 23.34 19.77 7.01
C GLY A 30 24.27 18.73 6.35
N LYS A 31 25.54 19.08 6.22
CA LYS A 31 26.57 18.12 5.78
C LYS A 31 26.66 16.96 6.79
N GLY A 32 26.47 15.73 6.33
CA GLY A 32 26.47 14.57 7.21
C GLY A 32 26.19 13.26 6.47
N THR A 33 26.13 12.19 7.23
CA THR A 33 25.70 10.86 6.78
C THR A 33 24.31 10.59 7.32
N TYR A 34 23.41 10.17 6.45
CA TYR A 34 22.01 9.90 6.79
C TYR A 34 21.64 8.46 6.43
N THR A 35 21.07 7.77 7.40
CA THR A 35 20.58 6.41 7.15
C THR A 35 19.27 6.46 6.37
N VAL A 36 19.18 5.65 5.34
CA VAL A 36 17.96 5.36 4.58
C VAL A 36 17.58 3.91 4.84
N THR A 37 16.34 3.67 5.26
CA THR A 37 15.78 2.32 5.34
C THR A 37 14.67 2.20 4.31
N VAL A 38 14.71 1.15 3.51
CA VAL A 38 13.62 0.83 2.57
C VAL A 38 12.90 -0.38 3.11
N GLY A 39 11.59 -0.22 3.35
CA GLY A 39 10.75 -1.31 3.84
C GLY A 39 10.55 -2.38 2.78
N GLY A 40 10.75 -3.63 3.16
CA GLY A 40 10.48 -4.78 2.31
C GLY A 40 8.99 -5.05 2.16
N GLY A 41 8.58 -5.49 0.99
CA GLY A 41 7.27 -6.07 0.75
C GLY A 41 7.13 -7.43 1.45
N VAL A 42 5.91 -7.94 1.53
CA VAL A 42 5.65 -9.29 2.05
C VAL A 42 5.83 -10.30 0.92
N GLY A 43 6.69 -11.29 1.13
CA GLY A 43 6.94 -12.36 0.17
C GLY A 43 5.71 -13.24 -0.11
N ALA A 44 5.71 -13.89 -1.27
CA ALA A 44 4.71 -14.90 -1.61
C ALA A 44 4.78 -16.09 -0.64
N GLY A 45 3.63 -16.67 -0.26
CA GLY A 45 3.57 -17.89 0.58
C GLY A 45 3.56 -17.67 2.09
N GLY A 46 3.63 -16.43 2.55
CA GLY A 46 3.48 -16.12 3.98
C GLY A 46 2.09 -16.52 4.50
N THR A 47 2.00 -16.77 5.83
CA THR A 47 0.74 -17.11 6.52
C THR A 47 -0.32 -16.00 6.48
N GLY A 48 -0.27 -15.15 5.50
CA GLY A 48 -1.21 -14.11 5.05
C GLY A 48 -1.47 -13.03 6.09
N GLY A 49 -1.75 -11.86 5.63
CA GLY A 49 -2.11 -10.73 6.46
C GLY A 49 -0.95 -10.10 7.26
N SER A 50 0.30 -10.34 6.93
CA SER A 50 1.40 -9.53 7.47
C SER A 50 1.46 -8.16 6.79
N ASN A 51 1.81 -7.13 7.56
CA ASN A 51 2.11 -5.81 7.02
C ASN A 51 3.48 -5.81 6.37
N GLY A 52 3.67 -4.94 5.38
CA GLY A 52 4.99 -4.61 4.85
C GLY A 52 5.85 -3.89 5.89
N GLY A 53 7.15 -3.80 5.62
CA GLY A 53 8.09 -3.03 6.44
C GLY A 53 7.95 -1.52 6.22
N ASP A 54 8.35 -0.74 7.22
CA ASP A 54 8.38 0.71 7.15
C ASP A 54 9.62 1.21 6.40
N SER A 55 9.45 2.30 5.63
CA SER A 55 10.57 3.02 5.04
C SER A 55 10.85 4.28 5.84
N THR A 56 12.12 4.57 6.11
CA THR A 56 12.50 5.74 6.90
C THR A 56 13.62 6.52 6.25
N PHE A 57 13.52 7.83 6.33
CA PHE A 57 14.60 8.75 6.01
C PHE A 57 14.53 9.95 6.96
N HIS A 58 15.61 10.20 7.69
CA HIS A 58 15.70 11.28 8.70
C HIS A 58 14.49 11.21 9.67
N THR A 59 13.65 12.24 9.73
CA THR A 59 12.45 12.31 10.58
C THR A 59 11.18 11.75 9.92
N VAL A 60 11.27 11.35 8.66
CA VAL A 60 10.11 10.86 7.89
C VAL A 60 10.01 9.35 7.99
N THR A 61 8.83 8.86 8.35
CA THR A 61 8.48 7.43 8.30
C THR A 61 7.27 7.21 7.43
N SER A 62 7.41 6.39 6.40
CA SER A 62 6.30 5.83 5.62
C SER A 62 6.01 4.43 6.11
N LEU A 63 4.82 4.20 6.64
CA LEU A 63 4.42 2.90 7.19
C LEU A 63 4.25 1.86 6.09
N GLY A 64 4.58 0.62 6.39
CA GLY A 64 4.29 -0.50 5.51
C GLY A 64 2.80 -0.66 5.22
N GLY A 65 2.46 -1.24 4.09
CA GLY A 65 1.07 -1.53 3.72
C GLY A 65 0.41 -2.55 4.63
N GLY A 66 -0.87 -2.39 4.92
CA GLY A 66 -1.65 -3.31 5.74
C GLY A 66 -1.90 -4.65 5.03
N GLY A 67 -1.70 -5.76 5.72
CA GLY A 67 -1.99 -7.10 5.19
C GLY A 67 -3.47 -7.30 4.88
N GLY A 68 -3.80 -7.94 3.76
CA GLY A 68 -5.16 -8.37 3.46
C GLY A 68 -5.60 -9.54 4.33
N ALA A 69 -6.90 -9.67 4.59
CA ALA A 69 -7.47 -10.78 5.35
C ALA A 69 -7.25 -12.14 4.66
N ARG A 70 -7.24 -13.20 5.46
CA ARG A 70 -7.00 -14.57 5.03
C ARG A 70 -7.88 -15.57 5.79
N PHE A 71 -7.76 -16.85 5.38
CA PHE A 71 -8.32 -17.99 6.12
C PHE A 71 -7.86 -17.95 7.58
N GLY A 72 -8.79 -17.82 8.53
CA GLY A 72 -8.50 -17.71 9.96
C GLY A 72 -8.44 -16.27 10.50
N SER A 73 -8.21 -15.26 9.66
CA SER A 73 -8.35 -13.84 10.03
C SER A 73 -9.23 -13.14 9.01
N GLN A 74 -10.35 -12.61 9.45
CA GLN A 74 -11.37 -12.07 8.55
C GLN A 74 -11.17 -10.57 8.25
N THR A 75 -10.34 -9.92 9.06
CA THR A 75 -10.12 -8.47 9.06
C THR A 75 -8.85 -8.10 8.28
N GLY A 76 -8.95 -7.12 7.41
CA GLY A 76 -7.80 -6.45 6.82
C GLY A 76 -7.03 -5.66 7.89
N LYS A 77 -5.70 -5.59 7.78
CA LYS A 77 -4.86 -4.88 8.75
C LYS A 77 -4.69 -3.41 8.41
N VAL A 78 -4.51 -2.62 9.45
CA VAL A 78 -4.08 -1.21 9.37
C VAL A 78 -2.65 -1.14 8.83
N GLY A 79 -2.36 -0.10 8.04
CA GLY A 79 -1.02 0.17 7.49
C GLY A 79 -0.91 1.57 6.93
N GLY A 80 0.11 1.86 6.16
CA GLY A 80 0.19 3.10 5.38
C GLY A 80 -1.09 3.28 4.57
N SER A 81 -1.46 2.25 3.77
CA SER A 81 -2.83 2.02 3.32
C SER A 81 -3.34 0.70 3.88
N GLY A 82 -4.63 0.59 4.15
CA GLY A 82 -5.23 -0.58 4.81
C GLY A 82 -5.47 -1.77 3.89
N GLY A 83 -5.42 -2.98 4.43
CA GLY A 83 -5.76 -4.21 3.72
C GLY A 83 -7.28 -4.43 3.59
N GLY A 84 -7.69 -5.19 2.60
CA GLY A 84 -9.10 -5.58 2.40
C GLY A 84 -9.50 -6.78 3.25
N PRO A 85 -10.80 -6.92 3.60
CA PRO A 85 -11.35 -8.03 4.35
C PRO A 85 -11.46 -9.30 3.49
N LYS A 86 -11.77 -10.41 4.16
CA LYS A 86 -12.09 -11.68 3.50
C LYS A 86 -13.46 -11.61 2.82
N GLY A 87 -13.60 -12.29 1.70
CA GLY A 87 -14.90 -12.57 1.09
C GLY A 87 -15.57 -13.81 1.67
N GLY A 88 -16.85 -14.04 1.35
CA GLY A 88 -17.57 -15.27 1.63
C GLY A 88 -18.57 -15.24 2.79
N ASN A 89 -18.50 -14.30 3.69
CA ASN A 89 -19.47 -14.14 4.78
C ASN A 89 -19.85 -12.66 4.93
N SER A 90 -21.15 -12.35 4.81
CA SER A 90 -21.68 -10.98 4.86
C SER A 90 -21.34 -10.22 6.15
N GLN A 91 -21.14 -10.93 7.25
CA GLN A 91 -20.80 -10.32 8.54
C GLN A 91 -19.43 -9.63 8.55
N HIS A 92 -18.55 -9.99 7.65
CA HIS A 92 -17.15 -9.52 7.63
C HIS A 92 -16.79 -8.67 6.42
N TYR A 93 -17.76 -8.29 5.58
CA TYR A 93 -17.48 -7.49 4.38
C TYR A 93 -16.88 -6.11 4.68
N ASN A 94 -17.16 -5.56 5.85
CA ASN A 94 -16.68 -4.25 6.27
C ASN A 94 -15.44 -4.30 7.16
N ASP A 95 -14.90 -5.48 7.46
CA ASP A 95 -13.73 -5.65 8.34
C ASP A 95 -12.42 -5.32 7.60
N ARG A 96 -12.40 -4.15 7.00
CA ARG A 96 -11.25 -3.61 6.25
C ARG A 96 -10.27 -2.91 7.19
N GLY A 97 -8.99 -2.94 6.84
CA GLY A 97 -7.97 -2.18 7.53
C GLY A 97 -8.08 -0.69 7.23
N ALA A 98 -7.87 0.14 8.22
CA ALA A 98 -7.75 1.57 8.02
C ALA A 98 -6.40 1.93 7.37
N GLY A 99 -6.37 3.02 6.60
CA GLY A 99 -5.16 3.69 6.20
C GLY A 99 -4.69 4.65 7.28
N THR A 100 -3.45 5.05 7.21
CA THR A 100 -2.87 6.08 8.08
C THR A 100 -3.10 7.46 7.47
N ALA A 101 -3.54 8.41 8.29
CA ALA A 101 -3.72 9.80 7.86
C ALA A 101 -2.45 10.32 7.16
N ASN A 102 -2.63 11.06 6.09
CA ASN A 102 -1.56 11.63 5.25
C ASN A 102 -0.61 10.61 4.61
N GLN A 103 -0.95 9.30 4.63
CA GLN A 103 -0.13 8.27 4.00
C GLN A 103 -0.92 7.41 3.01
N GLY A 104 -2.19 7.10 3.29
CA GLY A 104 -3.02 6.30 2.39
C GLY A 104 -4.41 6.03 2.94
N PHE A 105 -5.22 5.36 2.14
CA PHE A 105 -6.63 5.11 2.41
C PHE A 105 -6.89 3.69 2.94
N GLU A 106 -8.08 3.48 3.45
CA GLU A 106 -8.58 2.18 3.91
C GLU A 106 -8.77 1.17 2.77
N GLY A 107 -8.87 -0.11 3.12
CA GLY A 107 -9.22 -1.16 2.17
C GLY A 107 -10.66 -1.07 1.66
N GLY A 108 -10.96 -1.79 0.60
CA GLY A 108 -12.31 -1.94 0.05
C GLY A 108 -13.16 -2.95 0.84
N THR A 109 -14.45 -2.97 0.59
CA THR A 109 -15.38 -3.94 1.17
C THR A 109 -15.28 -5.32 0.49
N GLY A 110 -15.50 -6.38 1.24
CA GLY A 110 -15.68 -7.73 0.68
C GLY A 110 -17.06 -7.94 0.07
N GLN A 111 -17.23 -9.04 -0.64
CA GLN A 111 -18.51 -9.50 -1.21
C GLN A 111 -18.64 -11.02 -1.06
N SER A 112 -19.82 -11.59 -1.39
CA SER A 112 -20.16 -13.01 -1.18
C SER A 112 -19.13 -14.03 -1.69
N CYS A 113 -18.38 -13.73 -2.75
CA CYS A 113 -17.35 -14.60 -3.33
C CYS A 113 -16.04 -13.90 -3.56
N LYS A 114 -15.89 -12.63 -3.10
CA LYS A 114 -14.70 -11.80 -3.36
C LYS A 114 -14.22 -11.13 -2.09
N GLY A 115 -12.97 -11.26 -1.79
CA GLY A 115 -12.31 -10.46 -0.77
C GLY A 115 -12.21 -9.00 -1.20
N GLY A 116 -12.14 -8.07 -0.23
CA GLY A 116 -11.93 -6.65 -0.50
C GLY A 116 -10.53 -6.38 -1.07
N GLY A 117 -10.41 -5.38 -1.92
CA GLY A 117 -9.13 -4.82 -2.35
C GLY A 117 -8.45 -4.03 -1.23
N GLY A 118 -7.14 -3.85 -1.31
CA GLY A 118 -6.41 -2.97 -0.40
C GLY A 118 -6.59 -1.49 -0.75
N GLY A 119 -6.38 -0.60 0.19
CA GLY A 119 -6.32 0.84 -0.04
C GLY A 119 -5.05 1.24 -0.80
N GLY A 120 -5.10 2.36 -1.48
CA GLY A 120 -3.96 3.01 -2.14
C GLY A 120 -3.69 4.40 -1.60
N ALA A 121 -2.68 5.07 -2.13
CA ALA A 121 -2.31 6.42 -1.71
C ALA A 121 -3.32 7.48 -2.15
N ALA A 122 -4.02 7.29 -3.26
CA ALA A 122 -4.96 8.26 -3.83
C ALA A 122 -6.43 7.93 -3.58
N SER A 123 -6.79 6.68 -3.28
CA SER A 123 -8.15 6.30 -2.97
C SER A 123 -8.24 5.05 -2.12
N SER A 124 -9.38 4.88 -1.42
CA SER A 124 -9.73 3.61 -0.80
C SER A 124 -9.93 2.51 -1.85
N GLY A 125 -9.79 1.26 -1.41
CA GLY A 125 -10.24 0.13 -2.21
C GLY A 125 -11.75 0.21 -2.46
N SER A 126 -12.20 -0.32 -3.58
CA SER A 126 -13.63 -0.38 -3.91
C SER A 126 -14.01 -1.83 -4.22
N ASN A 127 -14.78 -2.44 -3.33
CA ASN A 127 -15.08 -3.87 -3.42
C ASN A 127 -13.76 -4.66 -3.58
N ALA A 128 -13.66 -5.56 -4.54
CA ALA A 128 -12.47 -6.33 -4.84
C ALA A 128 -11.35 -5.53 -5.55
N ASN A 129 -11.60 -4.30 -5.99
CA ASN A 129 -10.56 -3.50 -6.65
C ASN A 129 -9.67 -2.79 -5.63
N GLY A 130 -8.36 -2.82 -5.87
CA GLY A 130 -7.41 -2.03 -5.11
C GLY A 130 -7.57 -0.53 -5.34
N GLY A 131 -7.26 0.28 -4.34
CA GLY A 131 -7.24 1.73 -4.43
C GLY A 131 -6.14 2.24 -5.37
N SER A 132 -6.36 3.42 -5.95
CA SER A 132 -5.40 4.07 -6.83
C SER A 132 -4.16 4.55 -6.09
N GLY A 133 -3.02 4.51 -6.75
CA GLY A 133 -1.79 5.16 -6.29
C GLY A 133 -1.69 6.61 -6.75
N LEU A 134 -0.64 7.29 -6.32
CA LEU A 134 -0.29 8.65 -6.73
C LEU A 134 0.89 8.62 -7.72
N SER A 135 0.83 9.50 -8.70
CA SER A 135 1.93 9.66 -9.65
C SER A 135 2.89 10.73 -9.17
N SER A 136 4.19 10.47 -9.32
CA SER A 136 5.26 11.41 -9.00
C SER A 136 6.29 11.48 -10.12
N TYR A 137 6.90 12.64 -10.26
CA TYR A 137 8.03 12.90 -11.15
C TYR A 137 9.38 12.86 -10.40
N ALA A 138 9.40 12.37 -9.18
CA ALA A 138 10.60 12.33 -8.34
C ALA A 138 11.78 11.58 -8.99
N SER A 139 11.51 10.56 -9.79
CA SER A 139 12.52 9.77 -10.52
C SER A 139 12.94 10.36 -11.89
N GLY A 140 12.40 11.54 -12.27
CA GLY A 140 12.65 12.16 -13.58
C GLY A 140 11.61 11.84 -14.65
N SER A 141 10.75 10.84 -14.43
CA SER A 141 9.61 10.51 -15.27
C SER A 141 8.39 10.22 -14.42
N SER A 142 7.19 10.27 -15.01
CA SER A 142 5.96 9.98 -14.27
C SER A 142 5.88 8.49 -13.91
N VAL A 143 5.90 8.19 -12.63
CA VAL A 143 5.71 6.82 -12.09
C VAL A 143 4.59 6.84 -11.07
N THR A 144 3.69 5.86 -11.14
CA THR A 144 2.62 5.70 -10.14
C THR A 144 3.08 4.77 -9.02
N TYR A 145 2.99 5.26 -7.80
CA TYR A 145 3.38 4.56 -6.57
C TYR A 145 2.17 4.24 -5.70
N ALA A 146 2.34 3.26 -4.82
CA ALA A 146 1.43 2.94 -3.73
C ALA A 146 -0.01 2.66 -4.19
N LYS A 147 -0.19 1.76 -5.17
CA LYS A 147 -1.49 1.19 -5.54
C LYS A 147 -1.88 0.09 -4.58
N GLY A 148 -3.14 0.02 -4.19
CA GLY A 148 -3.69 -1.11 -3.45
C GLY A 148 -3.79 -2.38 -4.29
N GLY A 149 -3.61 -3.53 -3.66
CA GLY A 149 -3.76 -4.82 -4.32
C GLY A 149 -5.23 -5.20 -4.52
N LYS A 150 -5.54 -5.94 -5.59
CA LYS A 150 -6.89 -6.48 -5.81
C LYS A 150 -7.24 -7.54 -4.77
N GLY A 151 -8.51 -7.63 -4.39
CA GLY A 151 -9.05 -8.73 -3.59
C GLY A 151 -9.16 -10.02 -4.39
N ALA A 152 -9.14 -11.18 -3.72
CA ALA A 152 -9.34 -12.46 -4.36
C ALA A 152 -10.79 -12.58 -4.90
N GLY A 153 -10.93 -12.96 -6.16
CA GLY A 153 -12.21 -13.32 -6.81
C GLY A 153 -12.26 -14.79 -7.17
N SER A 154 -13.43 -15.26 -7.63
CA SER A 154 -13.61 -16.64 -8.08
C SER A 154 -12.84 -16.98 -9.36
N ASP A 155 -12.51 -15.99 -10.16
CA ASP A 155 -12.05 -16.16 -11.55
C ASP A 155 -10.77 -15.39 -11.89
N GLU A 156 -10.07 -14.80 -10.90
CA GLU A 156 -8.95 -13.92 -11.18
C GLU A 156 -7.59 -14.60 -11.03
N ASN A 157 -6.76 -14.44 -12.07
CA ASN A 157 -5.34 -14.76 -12.01
C ASN A 157 -4.63 -13.81 -11.03
N CYS A 158 -3.74 -14.39 -10.25
CA CYS A 158 -2.87 -13.65 -9.35
C CYS A 158 -1.97 -12.70 -10.15
N GLN A 159 -2.06 -11.43 -9.87
CA GLN A 159 -1.13 -10.44 -10.44
C GLN A 159 -0.02 -10.17 -9.42
N THR A 160 1.21 -10.48 -9.80
CA THR A 160 2.38 -10.07 -9.03
C THR A 160 2.63 -8.58 -9.26
N GLU A 161 2.77 -7.84 -8.18
CA GLU A 161 3.27 -6.47 -8.25
C GLU A 161 4.81 -6.55 -8.23
N SER A 162 5.43 -5.94 -9.22
CA SER A 162 6.88 -5.90 -9.36
C SER A 162 7.41 -4.48 -9.26
N GLY A 163 8.68 -4.37 -8.89
CA GLY A 163 9.39 -3.09 -8.77
C GLY A 163 9.26 -2.47 -7.39
N ASN A 164 10.09 -1.47 -7.14
CA ASN A 164 10.13 -0.70 -5.88
C ASN A 164 9.09 0.43 -5.93
N THR A 165 7.82 0.07 -5.90
CA THR A 165 6.70 1.03 -6.04
C THR A 165 5.81 1.11 -4.80
N GLY A 166 6.05 0.27 -3.80
CA GLY A 166 5.23 0.21 -2.59
C GLY A 166 3.80 -0.30 -2.83
N ASN A 167 3.55 -1.01 -3.94
CA ASN A 167 2.22 -1.51 -4.26
C ASN A 167 1.82 -2.69 -3.36
N GLY A 168 0.54 -2.75 -3.00
CA GLY A 168 -0.04 -3.83 -2.20
C GLY A 168 -0.21 -5.12 -3.00
N SER A 169 -0.13 -6.26 -2.31
CA SER A 169 -0.27 -7.58 -2.91
C SER A 169 -1.70 -7.89 -3.37
N ALA A 170 -1.86 -8.53 -4.53
CA ALA A 170 -3.15 -9.06 -4.94
C ALA A 170 -3.52 -10.35 -4.18
N GLY A 171 -4.80 -10.53 -3.91
CA GLY A 171 -5.35 -11.79 -3.40
C GLY A 171 -5.58 -12.79 -4.53
N CYS A 172 -5.42 -14.08 -4.23
CA CYS A 172 -5.59 -15.16 -5.19
C CYS A 172 -6.62 -16.18 -4.75
N LYS A 173 -7.28 -16.81 -5.72
CA LYS A 173 -8.10 -18.01 -5.49
C LYS A 173 -7.19 -19.16 -5.02
N GLY A 174 -7.65 -19.95 -4.05
CA GLY A 174 -6.90 -21.10 -3.55
C GLY A 174 -5.80 -20.79 -2.54
N GLY A 175 -5.67 -19.54 -2.08
CA GLY A 175 -4.78 -19.16 -0.99
C GLY A 175 -3.30 -18.98 -1.37
N ALA A 176 -2.97 -19.02 -2.66
CA ALA A 176 -1.64 -18.59 -3.08
C ALA A 176 -1.47 -17.08 -2.77
N ALA A 177 -0.45 -16.74 -2.00
CA ALA A 177 -0.12 -15.35 -1.75
C ALA A 177 0.77 -14.83 -2.89
N VAL A 178 0.53 -13.61 -3.32
CA VAL A 178 1.40 -12.89 -4.25
C VAL A 178 2.23 -11.91 -3.45
N ALA A 179 3.49 -11.78 -3.79
CA ALA A 179 4.36 -10.80 -3.16
C ALA A 179 3.86 -9.38 -3.39
N SER A 180 3.98 -8.53 -2.38
CA SER A 180 3.85 -7.08 -2.54
C SER A 180 5.18 -6.49 -3.01
N ALA A 181 5.12 -5.32 -3.64
CA ALA A 181 6.33 -4.58 -4.01
C ALA A 181 7.05 -4.03 -2.77
N ASP A 182 8.38 -3.94 -2.85
CA ASP A 182 9.17 -3.21 -1.87
C ASP A 182 8.87 -1.70 -1.93
N GLY A 183 9.22 -0.99 -0.86
CA GLY A 183 9.17 0.46 -0.81
C GLY A 183 10.26 1.11 -1.67
N ILE A 184 10.27 2.43 -1.69
CA ILE A 184 11.31 3.24 -2.31
C ILE A 184 11.49 4.53 -1.50
N VAL A 185 12.71 5.02 -1.43
CA VAL A 185 13.04 6.34 -0.93
C VAL A 185 13.81 7.08 -2.03
N ILE A 186 13.28 8.24 -2.43
CA ILE A 186 13.91 9.09 -3.45
C ILE A 186 14.25 10.42 -2.80
N VAL A 187 15.52 10.79 -2.83
CA VAL A 187 16.01 12.07 -2.31
C VAL A 187 16.41 12.94 -3.48
N ARG A 188 15.83 14.15 -3.57
CA ARG A 188 16.21 15.18 -4.53
C ARG A 188 16.68 16.42 -3.78
N TYR A 189 17.71 17.03 -4.28
CA TYR A 189 18.26 18.30 -3.75
C TYR A 189 18.45 19.28 -4.90
N ALA A 190 18.39 20.56 -4.58
CA ALA A 190 18.77 21.61 -5.52
C ALA A 190 20.29 21.54 -5.73
N ALA A 191 20.73 21.66 -6.98
CA ALA A 191 22.13 21.79 -7.35
C ALA A 191 22.57 23.24 -7.21
#